data_2e4ff0fb50f8be865017783f39605520
#
_entry.id   2e4ff0fb50f8be865017783f39605520
#
_cell.length_a   1.000
_cell.length_b   1.000
_cell.length_c   1.000
_cell.angle_alpha   90.00
_cell.angle_beta   90.00
_cell.angle_gamma   90.00
#
_symmetry.space_group_name_H-M   'P 1'
#
loop_
_entity.id
_entity.type
_entity.pdbx_description
1 polymer ?
#
loop_
_entity_poly.entity_id
_entity_poly.type
_entity_poly.pdbx_seq_one_letter_code
_entity_poly.pdbx_strand_id
1 'polypeptide(L)'
;MIASILNNRQEFETQAIFATHSTVIVDALNHEDIVLVRRVSDDQRGFKTAVSQLPNNFWQCHGITDYKHYNFFKYKNSDFFFAKYVILSESITDAQVIDNLIFSDLKENYYNISILSLDGVSNLKYPYFLLKDLDIPFSMVVDHDFFTPYLNDKLKDSRNPETCLPIYKNTINRNNPVIADIWRTNESIQELESKINRSYSIQFDYLKRYHFLIMEYCLEMDLVGKSKKVREMYYDKYNLYDENRNINELLIKRKDAIKDPLVLLPIFKELKASERPISYKKIRVALVELINKRLK
;
A
#
# COMPACT_ATOMS: atom_id res chain seq x y z
N MET A 1 -11.76 27.82 -16.22
CA MET A 1 -11.62 27.95 -17.69
C MET A 1 -11.02 26.69 -18.33
N ILE A 2 -9.78 26.27 -18.04
CA ILE A 2 -9.17 25.08 -18.69
C ILE A 2 -9.98 23.79 -18.44
N ALA A 3 -10.39 23.51 -17.19
CA ALA A 3 -11.24 22.36 -16.87
C ALA A 3 -12.61 22.40 -17.59
N SER A 4 -13.17 23.59 -17.81
CA SER A 4 -14.40 23.76 -18.58
C SER A 4 -14.21 23.44 -20.08
N ILE A 5 -13.09 23.85 -20.66
CA ILE A 5 -12.73 23.50 -22.05
C ILE A 5 -12.52 21.99 -22.20
N LEU A 6 -11.86 21.36 -21.22
CA LEU A 6 -11.59 19.91 -21.23
C LEU A 6 -12.86 19.07 -21.07
N ASN A 7 -13.82 19.54 -20.28
CA ASN A 7 -15.08 18.83 -20.06
C ASN A 7 -16.09 19.01 -21.21
N ASN A 8 -15.98 20.09 -22.01
CA ASN A 8 -16.91 20.42 -23.09
C ASN A 8 -16.30 20.24 -24.49
N ARG A 9 -15.37 19.28 -24.66
CA ARG A 9 -14.64 19.04 -25.93
C ARG A 9 -15.58 18.86 -27.14
N GLN A 10 -16.72 18.22 -26.93
CA GLN A 10 -17.69 17.96 -28.01
C GLN A 10 -18.36 19.23 -28.53
N GLU A 11 -18.47 20.29 -27.72
CA GLU A 11 -19.09 21.56 -28.14
C GLU A 11 -18.15 22.43 -28.98
N PHE A 12 -16.83 22.23 -28.89
CA PHE A 12 -15.85 23.13 -29.52
C PHE A 12 -15.18 22.58 -30.76
N GLU A 13 -15.45 21.32 -31.14
CA GLU A 13 -14.80 20.62 -32.28
C GLU A 13 -13.26 20.81 -32.33
N THR A 14 -12.63 21.02 -31.17
CA THR A 14 -11.22 21.37 -31.05
C THR A 14 -10.44 20.27 -30.35
N GLN A 15 -9.25 19.98 -30.86
CA GLN A 15 -8.26 19.16 -30.16
C GLN A 15 -7.32 20.08 -29.36
N ALA A 16 -7.16 19.82 -28.06
CA ALA A 16 -6.25 20.55 -27.21
C ALA A 16 -5.22 19.59 -26.59
N ILE A 17 -3.94 19.97 -26.64
CA ILE A 17 -2.83 19.24 -26.03
C ILE A 17 -2.20 20.17 -24.98
N PHE A 18 -2.10 19.69 -23.74
CA PHE A 18 -1.54 20.45 -22.63
C PHE A 18 -0.33 19.70 -22.05
N ALA A 19 0.81 20.38 -21.94
CA ALA A 19 1.93 19.92 -21.13
C ALA A 19 1.84 20.60 -19.76
N THR A 20 1.75 19.83 -18.69
CA THR A 20 1.53 20.36 -17.34
C THR A 20 2.19 19.50 -16.26
N HIS A 21 2.51 20.13 -15.11
CA HIS A 21 2.84 19.47 -13.85
C HIS A 21 1.78 19.80 -12.77
N SER A 22 0.64 20.35 -13.17
CA SER A 22 -0.43 20.70 -12.24
C SER A 22 -1.34 19.50 -11.97
N THR A 23 -1.40 19.04 -10.72
CA THR A 23 -2.35 18.02 -10.27
C THR A 23 -3.79 18.43 -10.52
N VAL A 24 -4.12 19.72 -10.37
CA VAL A 24 -5.48 20.26 -10.63
C VAL A 24 -5.92 20.05 -12.08
N ILE A 25 -5.01 20.18 -13.05
CA ILE A 25 -5.31 19.93 -14.45
C ILE A 25 -5.46 18.43 -14.69
N VAL A 26 -4.57 17.63 -14.13
CA VAL A 26 -4.60 16.17 -14.24
C VAL A 26 -5.86 15.60 -13.61
N ASP A 27 -6.30 16.12 -12.46
CA ASP A 27 -7.55 15.73 -11.77
C ASP A 27 -8.80 15.96 -12.63
N ALA A 28 -8.75 16.90 -13.57
CA ALA A 28 -9.86 17.20 -14.49
C ALA A 28 -9.90 16.30 -15.74
N LEU A 29 -8.88 15.44 -15.96
CA LEU A 29 -8.77 14.56 -17.12
C LEU A 29 -9.21 13.14 -16.79
N ASN A 30 -9.59 12.37 -17.83
CA ASN A 30 -9.66 10.93 -17.70
C ASN A 30 -8.24 10.37 -17.78
N HIS A 31 -7.97 9.29 -17.02
CA HIS A 31 -6.63 8.72 -16.99
C HIS A 31 -6.17 8.20 -18.36
N GLU A 32 -7.08 7.77 -19.23
CA GLU A 32 -6.82 7.36 -20.61
C GLU A 32 -6.39 8.52 -21.53
N ASP A 33 -6.73 9.75 -21.17
CA ASP A 33 -6.34 10.96 -21.90
C ASP A 33 -4.94 11.46 -21.51
N ILE A 34 -4.32 10.86 -20.48
CA ILE A 34 -3.03 11.29 -19.96
C ILE A 34 -1.90 10.53 -20.67
N VAL A 35 -1.00 11.29 -21.27
CA VAL A 35 0.28 10.78 -21.77
C VAL A 35 1.36 11.15 -20.77
N LEU A 36 1.92 10.16 -20.11
CA LEU A 36 2.97 10.34 -19.13
C LEU A 36 4.34 10.31 -19.81
N VAL A 37 5.06 11.43 -19.73
CA VAL A 37 6.41 11.57 -20.28
C VAL A 37 7.39 11.65 -19.13
N ARG A 38 8.31 10.68 -19.04
CA ARG A 38 9.27 10.57 -17.94
C ARG A 38 10.69 10.42 -18.42
N ARG A 39 11.62 10.92 -17.64
CA ARG A 39 13.05 10.67 -17.78
C ARG A 39 13.41 9.44 -16.96
N VAL A 40 13.90 8.40 -17.58
CA VAL A 40 14.33 7.16 -16.92
C VAL A 40 15.80 6.90 -17.14
N SER A 41 16.46 6.23 -16.21
CA SER A 41 17.88 5.86 -16.33
C SER A 41 18.10 4.94 -17.53
N ASP A 42 19.20 5.11 -18.23
CA ASP A 42 19.65 4.29 -19.34
C ASP A 42 21.15 4.04 -19.22
N ASP A 43 21.56 2.78 -19.20
CA ASP A 43 22.96 2.38 -18.97
C ASP A 43 23.93 2.89 -20.03
N GLN A 44 23.46 3.14 -21.27
CA GLN A 44 24.32 3.59 -22.36
C GLN A 44 24.37 5.11 -22.52
N ARG A 45 23.27 5.81 -22.20
CA ARG A 45 23.11 7.25 -22.45
C ARG A 45 22.92 8.09 -21.20
N GLY A 46 23.00 7.48 -20.01
CA GLY A 46 22.68 8.12 -18.74
C GLY A 46 21.15 8.22 -18.50
N PHE A 47 20.37 8.60 -19.54
CA PHE A 47 18.91 8.56 -19.47
C PHE A 47 18.28 8.59 -20.85
N LYS A 48 17.01 8.15 -20.87
CA LYS A 48 16.10 8.23 -22.01
C LYS A 48 14.73 8.76 -21.59
N THR A 49 14.00 9.26 -22.57
CA THR A 49 12.58 9.60 -22.39
C THR A 49 11.74 8.34 -22.52
N ALA A 50 10.95 8.04 -21.51
CA ALA A 50 9.90 7.03 -21.55
C ALA A 50 8.54 7.71 -21.71
N VAL A 51 7.69 7.14 -22.54
CA VAL A 51 6.32 7.61 -22.78
C VAL A 51 5.39 6.47 -22.49
N SER A 52 4.39 6.70 -21.62
CA SER A 52 3.39 5.72 -21.23
C SER A 52 2.00 6.34 -21.33
N GLN A 53 1.02 5.56 -21.79
CA GLN A 53 -0.40 5.92 -21.82
C GLN A 53 -1.21 4.66 -21.56
N LEU A 54 -2.36 4.78 -20.91
CA LEU A 54 -3.26 3.66 -20.74
C LEU A 54 -3.85 3.24 -22.10
N PRO A 55 -4.03 1.94 -22.36
CA PRO A 55 -4.73 1.48 -23.52
C PRO A 55 -6.22 1.88 -23.48
N ASN A 56 -6.82 2.16 -24.63
CA ASN A 56 -8.23 2.57 -24.73
C ASN A 56 -9.23 1.56 -24.13
N ASN A 57 -8.81 0.31 -24.00
CA ASN A 57 -9.61 -0.78 -23.42
C ASN A 57 -9.17 -1.17 -21.99
N PHE A 58 -8.46 -0.27 -21.29
CA PHE A 58 -7.91 -0.50 -19.94
C PHE A 58 -8.94 -1.11 -18.97
N TRP A 59 -10.13 -0.53 -18.91
CA TRP A 59 -11.21 -1.00 -18.02
C TRP A 59 -11.64 -2.43 -18.32
N GLN A 60 -11.83 -2.72 -19.61
CA GLN A 60 -12.28 -4.02 -20.10
C GLN A 60 -11.20 -5.09 -19.89
N CYS A 61 -9.95 -4.78 -20.26
CA CYS A 61 -8.82 -5.71 -20.12
C CYS A 61 -8.62 -6.17 -18.67
N HIS A 62 -8.82 -5.27 -17.71
CA HIS A 62 -8.63 -5.58 -16.29
C HIS A 62 -9.93 -5.93 -15.56
N GLY A 63 -11.09 -5.93 -16.26
CA GLY A 63 -12.39 -6.17 -15.63
C GLY A 63 -12.67 -5.21 -14.47
N ILE A 64 -12.34 -3.93 -14.67
CA ILE A 64 -12.59 -2.87 -13.69
C ILE A 64 -13.91 -2.23 -14.05
N THR A 65 -14.95 -2.51 -13.26
CA THR A 65 -16.32 -2.02 -13.50
C THR A 65 -16.78 -1.00 -12.46
N ASP A 66 -16.02 -0.83 -11.38
CA ASP A 66 -16.44 0.03 -10.28
C ASP A 66 -15.89 1.45 -10.42
N TYR A 67 -16.75 2.35 -10.88
CA TYR A 67 -16.46 3.78 -11.01
C TYR A 67 -16.09 4.48 -9.69
N LYS A 68 -16.44 3.91 -8.54
CA LYS A 68 -16.08 4.50 -7.24
C LYS A 68 -14.57 4.50 -7.03
N HIS A 69 -13.90 3.43 -7.45
CA HIS A 69 -12.45 3.35 -7.36
C HIS A 69 -11.77 4.36 -8.28
N TYR A 70 -12.27 4.52 -9.49
CA TYR A 70 -11.81 5.54 -10.44
C TYR A 70 -11.95 6.95 -9.86
N ASN A 71 -13.13 7.31 -9.39
CA ASN A 71 -13.40 8.63 -8.82
C ASN A 71 -12.51 8.93 -7.61
N PHE A 72 -12.23 7.93 -6.78
CA PHE A 72 -11.33 8.08 -5.65
C PHE A 72 -9.93 8.54 -6.09
N PHE A 73 -9.34 7.87 -7.08
CA PHE A 73 -8.02 8.23 -7.58
C PHE A 73 -8.02 9.53 -8.39
N LYS A 74 -9.03 9.75 -9.22
CA LYS A 74 -9.14 10.96 -10.03
C LYS A 74 -9.18 12.25 -9.23
N TYR A 75 -9.85 12.25 -8.08
CA TYR A 75 -10.08 13.49 -7.33
C TYR A 75 -9.19 13.68 -6.10
N LYS A 76 -8.38 12.71 -5.74
CA LYS A 76 -7.63 12.77 -4.47
C LYS A 76 -6.12 12.57 -4.57
N ASN A 77 -5.60 12.02 -5.65
CA ASN A 77 -4.24 11.46 -5.62
C ASN A 77 -3.46 11.61 -6.93
N SER A 78 -3.69 12.64 -7.75
CA SER A 78 -2.97 12.81 -9.02
C SER A 78 -1.49 13.13 -8.89
N ASP A 79 -1.00 13.40 -7.69
CA ASP A 79 0.43 13.61 -7.42
C ASP A 79 1.29 12.39 -7.78
N PHE A 80 0.73 11.18 -7.73
CA PHE A 80 1.44 9.96 -8.09
C PHE A 80 1.93 9.94 -9.55
N PHE A 81 1.26 10.66 -10.47
CA PHE A 81 1.71 10.78 -11.85
C PHE A 81 3.08 11.48 -11.96
N PHE A 82 3.39 12.34 -11.01
CA PHE A 82 4.66 13.08 -10.95
C PHE A 82 5.71 12.41 -10.07
N ALA A 83 5.32 11.40 -9.31
CA ALA A 83 6.23 10.67 -8.45
C ALA A 83 7.14 9.74 -9.26
N LYS A 84 8.39 9.57 -8.82
CA LYS A 84 9.32 8.59 -9.37
C LYS A 84 9.11 7.20 -8.76
N TYR A 85 8.46 7.13 -7.61
CA TYR A 85 8.12 5.90 -6.93
C TYR A 85 6.82 6.06 -6.13
N VAL A 86 5.96 5.06 -6.17
CA VAL A 86 4.68 5.08 -5.46
C VAL A 86 4.64 3.97 -4.40
N ILE A 87 4.13 4.28 -3.23
CA ILE A 87 3.86 3.31 -2.18
C ILE A 87 2.34 3.25 -1.99
N LEU A 88 1.76 2.07 -2.19
CA LEU A 88 0.36 1.82 -1.91
C LEU A 88 0.24 1.25 -0.50
N SER A 89 -0.62 1.82 0.32
CA SER A 89 -0.91 1.39 1.69
C SER A 89 -2.40 1.17 1.89
N GLU A 90 -2.78 0.27 2.81
CA GLU A 90 -4.17 -0.11 2.99
C GLU A 90 -5.03 1.03 3.55
N SER A 91 -4.52 1.77 4.53
CA SER A 91 -5.24 2.86 5.18
C SER A 91 -4.39 4.12 5.32
N ILE A 92 -5.04 5.23 5.69
CA ILE A 92 -4.36 6.50 5.97
C ILE A 92 -3.41 6.38 7.18
N THR A 93 -3.75 5.56 8.17
CA THR A 93 -2.88 5.32 9.32
C THR A 93 -1.61 4.57 8.88
N ASP A 94 -1.75 3.56 8.00
CA ASP A 94 -0.60 2.86 7.41
C ASP A 94 0.29 3.82 6.64
N ALA A 95 -0.30 4.68 5.79
CA ALA A 95 0.43 5.69 5.03
C ALA A 95 1.26 6.59 5.95
N GLN A 96 0.66 7.09 7.03
CA GLN A 96 1.35 7.97 7.99
C GLN A 96 2.46 7.27 8.76
N VAL A 97 2.29 5.99 9.11
CA VAL A 97 3.34 5.19 9.75
C VAL A 97 4.48 4.92 8.77
N ILE A 98 4.17 4.53 7.53
CA ILE A 98 5.16 4.32 6.47
C ILE A 98 5.97 5.59 6.23
N ASP A 99 5.30 6.73 6.13
CA ASP A 99 5.93 8.04 6.01
C ASP A 99 6.96 8.28 7.11
N ASN A 100 6.55 8.10 8.37
CA ASN A 100 7.45 8.22 9.52
C ASN A 100 8.59 7.19 9.54
N LEU A 101 8.39 6.01 8.93
CA LEU A 101 9.44 4.98 8.84
C LEU A 101 10.58 5.36 7.92
N ILE A 102 10.28 6.00 6.79
CA ILE A 102 11.25 6.18 5.70
C ILE A 102 11.75 7.60 5.52
N PHE A 103 11.05 8.60 6.08
CA PHE A 103 11.35 10.02 5.89
C PHE A 103 12.82 10.36 6.14
N SER A 104 13.35 9.96 7.29
CA SER A 104 14.74 10.29 7.67
C SER A 104 15.82 9.59 6.83
N ASP A 105 15.49 8.45 6.23
CA ASP A 105 16.45 7.64 5.47
C ASP A 105 16.53 8.05 4.01
N LEU A 106 15.45 8.55 3.45
CA LEU A 106 15.37 8.93 2.04
C LEU A 106 15.93 10.32 1.76
N LYS A 107 15.99 11.20 2.76
CA LYS A 107 16.51 12.58 2.63
C LYS A 107 15.87 13.30 1.42
N GLU A 108 16.70 13.77 0.47
CA GLU A 108 16.25 14.47 -0.75
C GLU A 108 15.39 13.56 -1.66
N ASN A 109 15.62 12.25 -1.65
CA ASN A 109 14.83 11.31 -2.44
C ASN A 109 13.37 11.19 -1.96
N TYR A 110 13.08 11.60 -0.73
CA TYR A 110 11.74 11.60 -0.18
C TYR A 110 10.75 12.41 -1.03
N TYR A 111 11.16 13.54 -1.57
CA TYR A 111 10.31 14.40 -2.41
C TYR A 111 9.97 13.81 -3.80
N ASN A 112 10.57 12.68 -4.14
CA ASN A 112 10.31 11.97 -5.39
C ASN A 112 9.32 10.80 -5.24
N ILE A 113 8.72 10.61 -4.06
CA ILE A 113 7.79 9.52 -3.79
C ILE A 113 6.38 10.05 -3.51
N SER A 114 5.39 9.21 -3.78
CA SER A 114 4.01 9.42 -3.34
C SER A 114 3.56 8.21 -2.52
N ILE A 115 2.90 8.45 -1.39
CA ILE A 115 2.33 7.42 -0.53
C ILE A 115 0.82 7.53 -0.61
N LEU A 116 0.17 6.52 -1.19
CA LEU A 116 -1.27 6.50 -1.43
C LEU A 116 -1.97 5.57 -0.44
N SER A 117 -2.98 6.10 0.24
CA SER A 117 -3.92 5.30 1.00
C SER A 117 -5.05 4.79 0.10
N LEU A 118 -5.33 3.49 0.19
CA LEU A 118 -6.35 2.82 -0.61
C LEU A 118 -7.75 2.92 0.02
N ASP A 119 -7.86 3.31 1.30
CA ASP A 119 -9.10 3.20 2.10
C ASP A 119 -9.68 1.77 2.06
N GLY A 120 -8.80 0.78 2.19
CA GLY A 120 -9.10 -0.65 2.20
C GLY A 120 -8.48 -1.41 1.02
N VAL A 121 -8.02 -2.62 1.31
CA VAL A 121 -7.29 -3.49 0.36
C VAL A 121 -8.12 -3.89 -0.87
N SER A 122 -9.46 -3.88 -0.75
CA SER A 122 -10.38 -4.14 -1.88
C SER A 122 -10.21 -3.13 -3.01
N ASN A 123 -9.66 -1.94 -2.72
CA ASN A 123 -9.43 -0.87 -3.68
C ASN A 123 -8.08 -1.01 -4.42
N LEU A 124 -7.26 -1.99 -4.09
CA LEU A 124 -5.92 -2.17 -4.67
C LEU A 124 -5.94 -2.47 -6.18
N LYS A 125 -6.98 -3.14 -6.67
CA LYS A 125 -7.05 -3.59 -8.07
C LYS A 125 -6.79 -2.47 -9.08
N TYR A 126 -7.49 -1.35 -8.94
CA TYR A 126 -7.37 -0.24 -9.89
C TYR A 126 -5.96 0.39 -9.88
N PRO A 127 -5.42 0.87 -8.75
CA PRO A 127 -4.10 1.49 -8.73
C PRO A 127 -2.98 0.52 -9.10
N TYR A 128 -3.12 -0.77 -8.80
CA TYR A 128 -2.16 -1.78 -9.22
C TYR A 128 -2.03 -1.83 -10.75
N PHE A 129 -3.14 -1.99 -11.48
CA PHE A 129 -3.10 -2.05 -12.94
C PHE A 129 -2.74 -0.69 -13.55
N LEU A 130 -3.23 0.40 -12.98
CA LEU A 130 -2.90 1.76 -13.44
C LEU A 130 -1.38 2.01 -13.39
N LEU A 131 -0.75 1.76 -12.26
CA LEU A 131 0.69 1.99 -12.09
C LEU A 131 1.51 1.03 -12.94
N LYS A 132 1.07 -0.23 -13.07
CA LYS A 132 1.70 -1.25 -13.90
C LYS A 132 1.66 -0.86 -15.38
N ASP A 133 0.51 -0.50 -15.92
CA ASP A 133 0.34 -0.19 -17.35
C ASP A 133 1.01 1.14 -17.71
N LEU A 134 1.09 2.10 -16.77
CA LEU A 134 1.85 3.33 -16.94
C LEU A 134 3.36 3.15 -16.69
N ASP A 135 3.81 1.94 -16.34
CA ASP A 135 5.21 1.65 -15.98
C ASP A 135 5.73 2.56 -14.84
N ILE A 136 4.88 2.96 -13.91
CA ILE A 136 5.27 3.72 -12.72
C ILE A 136 5.79 2.73 -11.67
N PRO A 137 7.03 2.88 -11.17
CA PRO A 137 7.56 1.99 -10.13
C PRO A 137 6.78 2.13 -8.83
N PHE A 138 6.40 1.01 -8.22
CA PHE A 138 5.63 1.03 -6.97
C PHE A 138 5.92 -0.17 -6.08
N SER A 139 5.52 -0.06 -4.82
CA SER A 139 5.40 -1.16 -3.86
C SER A 139 4.06 -1.09 -3.14
N MET A 140 3.61 -2.24 -2.66
CA MET A 140 2.37 -2.40 -1.93
C MET A 140 2.68 -2.85 -0.50
N VAL A 141 2.27 -2.07 0.49
CA VAL A 141 2.31 -2.47 1.90
C VAL A 141 0.92 -2.95 2.27
N VAL A 142 0.82 -4.24 2.58
CA VAL A 142 -0.47 -4.92 2.80
C VAL A 142 -0.45 -5.76 4.07
N ASP A 143 -1.63 -5.98 4.64
CA ASP A 143 -1.83 -6.87 5.75
C ASP A 143 -1.76 -8.35 5.31
N HIS A 144 -1.60 -9.26 6.25
CA HIS A 144 -1.45 -10.68 5.95
C HIS A 144 -2.70 -11.28 5.29
N ASP A 145 -3.88 -10.79 5.65
CA ASP A 145 -5.16 -11.29 5.11
C ASP A 145 -5.40 -10.94 3.64
N PHE A 146 -4.57 -10.09 3.04
CA PHE A 146 -4.54 -9.93 1.59
C PHE A 146 -4.23 -11.25 0.88
N PHE A 147 -3.28 -12.01 1.39
CA PHE A 147 -2.87 -13.29 0.79
C PHE A 147 -3.66 -14.47 1.31
N THR A 148 -3.89 -14.53 2.62
CA THR A 148 -4.49 -15.70 3.30
C THR A 148 -5.72 -15.28 4.10
N PRO A 149 -6.88 -15.88 3.82
CA PRO A 149 -8.09 -15.56 4.56
C PRO A 149 -8.00 -16.04 6.01
N TYR A 150 -8.77 -15.42 6.89
CA TYR A 150 -8.90 -15.85 8.28
C TYR A 150 -9.46 -17.28 8.37
N LEU A 151 -9.05 -18.04 9.39
CA LEU A 151 -9.40 -19.45 9.57
C LEU A 151 -10.93 -19.71 9.46
N ASN A 152 -11.75 -18.88 10.09
CA ASN A 152 -13.21 -18.95 10.10
C ASN A 152 -13.85 -17.78 9.30
N ASP A 153 -13.21 -17.33 8.23
CA ASP A 153 -13.61 -16.26 7.32
C ASP A 153 -13.76 -14.86 7.95
N LYS A 154 -13.85 -14.76 9.29
CA LYS A 154 -13.94 -13.50 10.01
C LYS A 154 -12.88 -13.40 11.10
N LEU A 155 -12.25 -12.24 11.22
CA LEU A 155 -11.23 -11.98 12.23
C LEU A 155 -11.71 -12.31 13.66
N LYS A 156 -12.92 -11.89 14.03
CA LYS A 156 -13.47 -12.12 15.39
C LYS A 156 -13.54 -13.60 15.79
N ASP A 157 -13.77 -14.48 14.81
CA ASP A 157 -13.95 -15.92 15.00
C ASP A 157 -12.65 -16.70 14.74
N SER A 158 -11.57 -16.00 14.37
CA SER A 158 -10.28 -16.57 13.95
C SER A 158 -9.12 -16.06 14.81
N ARG A 159 -9.32 -15.92 16.10
CA ARG A 159 -8.28 -15.45 17.02
C ARG A 159 -7.74 -16.58 17.88
N ASN A 160 -6.44 -16.54 18.12
CA ASN A 160 -5.81 -17.38 19.13
C ASN A 160 -6.32 -16.98 20.52
N PRO A 161 -6.82 -17.90 21.36
CA PRO A 161 -7.41 -17.57 22.65
C PRO A 161 -6.43 -16.90 23.63
N GLU A 162 -5.12 -17.24 23.57
CA GLU A 162 -4.12 -16.74 24.47
C GLU A 162 -3.53 -15.40 24.03
N THR A 163 -3.22 -15.28 22.74
CA THR A 163 -2.52 -14.11 22.17
C THR A 163 -3.46 -13.08 21.56
N CYS A 164 -4.72 -13.43 21.34
CA CYS A 164 -5.71 -12.63 20.59
C CYS A 164 -5.32 -12.29 19.15
N LEU A 165 -4.22 -12.86 18.64
CA LEU A 165 -3.75 -12.64 17.29
C LEU A 165 -4.53 -13.48 16.27
N PRO A 166 -4.62 -13.04 15.02
CA PRO A 166 -5.31 -13.79 13.96
C PRO A 166 -4.70 -15.14 13.70
N ILE A 167 -5.55 -16.11 13.34
CA ILE A 167 -5.17 -17.38 12.77
C ILE A 167 -5.69 -17.39 11.33
N TYR A 168 -4.82 -17.76 10.39
CA TYR A 168 -5.11 -17.78 8.97
C TYR A 168 -5.26 -19.21 8.44
N LYS A 169 -5.95 -19.35 7.31
CA LYS A 169 -5.98 -20.61 6.54
C LYS A 169 -4.60 -20.86 5.91
N ASN A 170 -4.33 -22.13 5.60
CA ASN A 170 -3.12 -22.50 4.83
C ASN A 170 -3.35 -22.38 3.30
N THR A 171 -4.37 -21.65 2.87
CA THR A 171 -4.76 -21.47 1.48
C THR A 171 -4.68 -20.00 1.09
N ILE A 172 -4.41 -19.75 -0.17
CA ILE A 172 -4.30 -18.39 -0.71
C ILE A 172 -5.65 -17.90 -1.25
N ASN A 173 -5.83 -16.59 -1.23
CA ASN A 173 -6.95 -15.91 -1.88
C ASN A 173 -6.77 -15.89 -3.40
N ARG A 174 -6.93 -17.05 -4.06
CA ARG A 174 -6.73 -17.22 -5.52
C ARG A 174 -7.64 -16.36 -6.38
N ASN A 175 -8.79 -15.93 -5.84
CA ASN A 175 -9.76 -15.09 -6.56
C ASN A 175 -9.37 -13.60 -6.55
N ASN A 176 -8.32 -13.21 -5.83
CA ASN A 176 -7.84 -11.84 -5.85
C ASN A 176 -7.20 -11.54 -7.22
N PRO A 177 -7.69 -10.54 -7.97
CA PRO A 177 -7.24 -10.29 -9.35
C PRO A 177 -5.77 -9.86 -9.44
N VAL A 178 -5.22 -9.24 -8.39
CA VAL A 178 -3.80 -8.86 -8.35
C VAL A 178 -2.92 -10.08 -8.13
N ILE A 179 -3.33 -11.01 -7.25
CA ILE A 179 -2.64 -12.28 -7.04
C ILE A 179 -2.68 -13.10 -8.34
N ALA A 180 -3.85 -13.20 -8.98
CA ALA A 180 -4.02 -13.93 -10.24
C ALA A 180 -3.20 -13.33 -11.41
N ASP A 181 -2.99 -12.02 -11.43
CA ASP A 181 -2.18 -11.38 -12.46
C ASP A 181 -0.66 -11.66 -12.29
N ILE A 182 -0.19 -11.78 -11.06
CA ILE A 182 1.23 -12.01 -10.77
C ILE A 182 1.57 -13.50 -10.83
N TRP A 183 0.77 -14.34 -10.18
CA TRP A 183 0.97 -15.80 -10.12
C TRP A 183 -0.02 -16.50 -11.06
N ARG A 184 0.28 -16.49 -12.36
CA ARG A 184 -0.65 -16.91 -13.44
C ARG A 184 -0.75 -18.42 -13.62
N THR A 185 0.28 -19.16 -13.23
CA THR A 185 0.33 -20.61 -13.43
C THR A 185 0.07 -21.36 -12.13
N ASN A 186 -0.36 -22.62 -12.24
CA ASN A 186 -0.55 -23.47 -11.06
C ASN A 186 0.74 -23.67 -10.28
N GLU A 187 1.88 -23.79 -10.97
CA GLU A 187 3.19 -23.95 -10.35
C GLU A 187 3.56 -22.70 -9.55
N SER A 188 3.34 -21.50 -10.10
CA SER A 188 3.64 -20.24 -9.39
C SER A 188 2.73 -20.03 -8.18
N ILE A 189 1.46 -20.44 -8.27
CA ILE A 189 0.52 -20.43 -7.13
C ILE A 189 0.96 -21.42 -6.05
N GLN A 190 1.36 -22.64 -6.42
CA GLN A 190 1.86 -23.63 -5.46
C GLN A 190 3.15 -23.17 -4.79
N GLU A 191 4.04 -22.51 -5.54
CA GLU A 191 5.23 -21.90 -4.95
C GLU A 191 4.85 -20.84 -3.93
N LEU A 192 3.94 -19.90 -4.26
CA LEU A 192 3.44 -18.88 -3.35
C LEU A 192 2.85 -19.52 -2.08
N GLU A 193 1.97 -20.52 -2.21
CA GLU A 193 1.39 -21.25 -1.06
C GLU A 193 2.48 -21.87 -0.18
N SER A 194 3.50 -22.47 -0.79
CA SER A 194 4.62 -23.08 -0.06
C SER A 194 5.43 -22.04 0.73
N LYS A 195 5.53 -20.80 0.25
CA LYS A 195 6.28 -19.72 0.92
C LYS A 195 5.46 -19.02 2.00
N ILE A 196 4.17 -18.79 1.73
CA ILE A 196 3.23 -18.17 2.70
C ILE A 196 3.06 -19.02 3.96
N ASN A 197 3.15 -20.35 3.84
CA ASN A 197 3.05 -21.27 4.98
C ASN A 197 4.38 -21.45 5.75
N ARG A 198 5.39 -20.61 5.49
CA ARG A 198 6.68 -20.60 6.20
C ARG A 198 6.76 -19.49 7.25
N SER A 199 7.92 -19.33 7.86
CA SER A 199 8.16 -18.22 8.79
C SER A 199 7.99 -16.87 8.10
N TYR A 200 7.57 -15.85 8.85
CA TYR A 200 7.36 -14.49 8.35
C TYR A 200 8.54 -13.95 7.53
N SER A 201 9.80 -14.23 7.94
CA SER A 201 10.96 -13.78 7.18
C SER A 201 11.02 -14.37 5.77
N ILE A 202 10.70 -15.66 5.61
CA ILE A 202 10.67 -16.33 4.30
C ILE A 202 9.54 -15.78 3.44
N GLN A 203 8.37 -15.58 4.02
CA GLN A 203 7.22 -14.96 3.34
C GLN A 203 7.59 -13.56 2.82
N PHE A 204 8.12 -12.71 3.70
CA PHE A 204 8.50 -11.33 3.37
C PHE A 204 9.55 -11.28 2.26
N ASP A 205 10.62 -12.07 2.37
CA ASP A 205 11.72 -12.06 1.40
C ASP A 205 11.30 -12.61 0.03
N TYR A 206 10.32 -13.52 -0.01
CA TYR A 206 9.71 -14.00 -1.24
C TYR A 206 8.81 -12.93 -1.87
N LEU A 207 7.87 -12.36 -1.11
CA LEU A 207 6.89 -11.40 -1.60
C LEU A 207 7.51 -10.06 -2.01
N LYS A 208 8.59 -9.64 -1.35
CA LYS A 208 9.38 -8.44 -1.73
C LYS A 208 9.82 -8.47 -3.18
N ARG A 209 10.09 -9.65 -3.79
CA ARG A 209 10.47 -9.78 -5.20
C ARG A 209 9.37 -9.34 -6.16
N TYR A 210 8.13 -9.38 -5.70
CA TYR A 210 6.93 -8.96 -6.42
C TYR A 210 6.41 -7.61 -5.94
N HIS A 211 7.25 -6.84 -5.22
CA HIS A 211 6.93 -5.53 -4.65
C HIS A 211 5.82 -5.53 -3.59
N PHE A 212 5.52 -6.69 -2.99
CA PHE A 212 4.69 -6.76 -1.79
C PHE A 212 5.55 -6.75 -0.53
N LEU A 213 5.22 -5.84 0.38
CA LEU A 213 5.81 -5.71 1.69
C LEU A 213 4.72 -6.01 2.71
N ILE A 214 4.68 -7.25 3.15
CA ILE A 214 3.60 -7.77 3.99
C ILE A 214 3.87 -7.49 5.47
N MET A 215 2.82 -7.10 6.23
CA MET A 215 2.82 -7.17 7.70
C MET A 215 2.77 -8.63 8.17
N GLU A 216 3.21 -8.92 9.41
CA GLU A 216 3.07 -10.28 9.96
C GLU A 216 1.61 -10.62 10.24
N TYR A 217 0.83 -9.62 10.68
CA TYR A 217 -0.63 -9.65 10.82
C TYR A 217 -1.24 -8.42 10.16
N CYS A 218 -1.25 -7.31 10.85
CA CYS A 218 -1.58 -5.98 10.38
C CYS A 218 -0.85 -4.94 11.23
N LEU A 219 -0.91 -3.67 10.83
CA LEU A 219 -0.15 -2.59 11.44
C LEU A 219 -0.27 -2.59 12.98
N GLU A 220 -1.47 -2.41 13.52
CA GLU A 220 -1.69 -2.28 14.96
C GLU A 220 -1.46 -3.60 15.72
N MET A 221 -1.76 -4.74 15.11
CA MET A 221 -1.57 -6.04 15.75
C MET A 221 -0.09 -6.41 15.88
N ASP A 222 0.72 -6.06 14.89
CA ASP A 222 2.16 -6.24 14.97
C ASP A 222 2.75 -5.38 16.10
N LEU A 223 2.30 -4.12 16.23
CA LEU A 223 2.73 -3.25 17.33
C LEU A 223 2.33 -3.79 18.68
N VAL A 224 1.05 -4.03 18.90
CA VAL A 224 0.50 -4.46 20.20
C VAL A 224 0.88 -5.90 20.53
N GLY A 225 0.75 -6.80 19.55
CA GLY A 225 0.99 -8.24 19.74
C GLY A 225 2.44 -8.58 20.04
N LYS A 226 3.37 -7.87 19.43
CA LYS A 226 4.81 -8.20 19.48
C LYS A 226 5.62 -7.38 20.48
N SER A 227 5.09 -6.30 21.04
CA SER A 227 5.83 -5.42 21.96
C SER A 227 5.12 -5.21 23.29
N LYS A 228 5.72 -5.73 24.37
CA LYS A 228 5.24 -5.45 25.73
C LYS A 228 5.26 -3.94 26.03
N LYS A 229 6.34 -3.25 25.62
CA LYS A 229 6.46 -1.79 25.82
C LYS A 229 5.30 -1.04 25.17
N VAL A 230 4.95 -1.40 23.94
CA VAL A 230 3.81 -0.78 23.24
C VAL A 230 2.51 -1.02 23.99
N ARG A 231 2.28 -2.25 24.47
CA ARG A 231 1.08 -2.53 25.28
C ARG A 231 0.99 -1.65 26.52
N GLU A 232 2.09 -1.49 27.26
CA GLU A 232 2.11 -0.61 28.44
C GLU A 232 1.76 0.84 28.05
N MET A 233 2.32 1.36 26.96
CA MET A 233 1.99 2.72 26.47
C MET A 233 0.50 2.87 26.12
N TYR A 234 -0.11 1.85 25.51
CA TYR A 234 -1.55 1.85 25.25
C TYR A 234 -2.38 1.75 26.54
N TYR A 235 -1.95 0.91 27.51
CA TYR A 235 -2.63 0.80 28.80
C TYR A 235 -2.63 2.14 29.54
N ASP A 236 -1.51 2.82 29.57
CA ASP A 236 -1.39 4.15 30.19
C ASP A 236 -2.24 5.18 29.44
N LYS A 237 -2.21 5.18 28.11
CA LYS A 237 -3.01 6.08 27.27
C LYS A 237 -4.52 5.95 27.51
N TYR A 238 -4.99 4.73 27.75
CA TYR A 238 -6.40 4.43 28.03
C TYR A 238 -6.75 4.36 29.52
N ASN A 239 -5.82 4.72 30.40
CA ASN A 239 -5.98 4.64 31.86
C ASN A 239 -6.44 3.25 32.31
N LEU A 240 -5.84 2.20 31.78
CA LEU A 240 -6.13 0.83 32.15
C LEU A 240 -5.24 0.39 33.31
N TYR A 241 -5.84 -0.08 34.38
CA TYR A 241 -5.15 -0.52 35.59
C TYR A 241 -5.46 -1.98 35.91
N ASP A 242 -4.53 -2.65 36.56
CA ASP A 242 -4.66 -4.00 37.13
C ASP A 242 -5.28 -5.03 36.17
N GLU A 243 -6.44 -5.58 36.48
CA GLU A 243 -7.10 -6.64 35.73
C GLU A 243 -7.39 -6.30 34.27
N ASN A 244 -7.48 -5.00 33.95
CA ASN A 244 -7.72 -4.53 32.56
C ASN A 244 -6.42 -4.36 31.76
N ARG A 245 -5.23 -4.57 32.35
CA ARG A 245 -3.95 -4.57 31.63
C ARG A 245 -3.69 -5.94 30.97
N ASN A 246 -4.48 -6.27 29.98
CA ASN A 246 -4.31 -7.50 29.20
C ASN A 246 -4.50 -7.25 27.71
N ILE A 247 -4.00 -8.17 26.88
CA ILE A 247 -3.98 -8.03 25.42
C ILE A 247 -5.39 -8.04 24.82
N ASN A 248 -6.34 -8.70 25.47
CA ASN A 248 -7.74 -8.76 25.05
C ASN A 248 -8.40 -7.36 25.09
N GLU A 249 -8.09 -6.55 26.11
CA GLU A 249 -8.57 -5.17 26.22
C GLU A 249 -8.16 -4.33 25.01
N LEU A 250 -6.97 -4.55 24.48
CA LEU A 250 -6.47 -3.81 23.31
C LEU A 250 -6.95 -4.40 22.00
N LEU A 251 -6.68 -5.69 21.73
CA LEU A 251 -6.89 -6.28 20.41
C LEU A 251 -8.34 -6.68 20.12
N ILE A 252 -9.19 -6.81 21.14
CA ILE A 252 -10.60 -7.17 20.95
C ILE A 252 -11.52 -6.01 21.31
N LYS A 253 -11.48 -5.53 22.58
CA LYS A 253 -12.43 -4.52 23.03
C LYS A 253 -12.15 -3.12 22.47
N ARG A 254 -10.88 -2.78 22.20
CA ARG A 254 -10.44 -1.47 21.68
C ARG A 254 -9.82 -1.55 20.29
N LYS A 255 -10.18 -2.58 19.52
CA LYS A 255 -9.60 -2.85 18.19
C LYS A 255 -9.56 -1.61 17.29
N ASP A 256 -10.65 -0.87 17.22
CA ASP A 256 -10.73 0.32 16.37
C ASP A 256 -10.00 1.53 17.00
N ALA A 257 -10.04 1.66 18.31
CA ALA A 257 -9.39 2.75 19.02
C ALA A 257 -7.85 2.67 18.93
N ILE A 258 -7.26 1.47 18.95
CA ILE A 258 -5.80 1.31 18.81
C ILE A 258 -5.28 1.65 17.41
N LYS A 259 -6.16 1.72 16.40
CA LYS A 259 -5.85 2.16 15.04
C LYS A 259 -5.94 3.68 14.86
N ASP A 260 -6.55 4.38 15.82
CA ASP A 260 -6.69 5.84 15.75
C ASP A 260 -5.30 6.48 15.58
N PRO A 261 -5.05 7.21 14.48
CA PRO A 261 -3.76 7.86 14.25
C PRO A 261 -3.35 8.83 15.37
N LEU A 262 -4.32 9.45 16.06
CA LEU A 262 -4.05 10.35 17.20
C LEU A 262 -3.48 9.61 18.41
N VAL A 263 -3.67 8.31 18.50
CA VAL A 263 -3.13 7.46 19.57
C VAL A 263 -1.90 6.70 19.08
N LEU A 264 -2.00 6.05 17.92
CA LEU A 264 -0.96 5.18 17.39
C LEU A 264 0.31 5.94 16.99
N LEU A 265 0.20 7.07 16.31
CA LEU A 265 1.38 7.81 15.82
C LEU A 265 2.26 8.36 16.96
N PRO A 266 1.73 8.97 18.04
CA PRO A 266 2.55 9.34 19.18
C PRO A 266 3.30 8.15 19.79
N ILE A 267 2.60 7.03 20.05
CA ILE A 267 3.21 5.79 20.56
C ILE A 267 4.31 5.30 19.62
N PHE A 268 4.03 5.26 18.32
CA PHE A 268 5.00 4.82 17.32
C PHE A 268 6.26 5.71 17.28
N LYS A 269 6.10 7.02 17.38
CA LYS A 269 7.22 8.00 17.36
C LYS A 269 8.13 7.89 18.59
N GLU A 270 7.60 7.50 19.73
CA GLU A 270 8.39 7.28 20.95
C GLU A 270 9.24 6.01 20.89
N LEU A 271 8.93 5.06 19.98
CA LEU A 271 9.68 3.82 19.85
C LEU A 271 11.02 4.04 19.16
N LYS A 272 12.09 3.62 19.80
CA LYS A 272 13.40 3.50 19.16
C LYS A 272 13.32 2.46 18.03
N ALA A 273 14.17 2.60 17.01
CA ALA A 273 14.20 1.68 15.88
C ALA A 273 14.39 0.20 16.32
N SER A 274 15.17 -0.04 17.38
CA SER A 274 15.40 -1.39 17.94
C SER A 274 14.16 -1.99 18.61
N GLU A 275 13.23 -1.17 19.09
CA GLU A 275 12.03 -1.57 19.83
C GLU A 275 10.83 -1.87 18.91
N ARG A 276 10.92 -1.44 17.63
CA ARG A 276 9.87 -1.68 16.64
C ARG A 276 9.79 -3.16 16.26
N PRO A 277 8.60 -3.69 15.96
CA PRO A 277 8.42 -5.06 15.48
C PRO A 277 9.26 -5.38 14.25
N ILE A 278 9.50 -6.67 14.00
CA ILE A 278 10.32 -7.12 12.87
C ILE A 278 9.72 -6.73 11.51
N SER A 279 8.39 -6.72 11.39
CA SER A 279 7.67 -6.30 10.17
C SER A 279 8.00 -4.87 9.79
N TYR A 280 7.93 -3.95 10.74
CA TYR A 280 8.27 -2.54 10.53
C TYR A 280 9.74 -2.34 10.10
N LYS A 281 10.66 -3.07 10.73
CA LYS A 281 12.09 -3.03 10.39
C LYS A 281 12.34 -3.51 8.97
N LYS A 282 11.71 -4.65 8.60
CA LYS A 282 11.85 -5.22 7.25
C LYS A 282 11.23 -4.32 6.18
N ILE A 283 10.03 -3.78 6.43
CA ILE A 283 9.36 -2.85 5.51
C ILE A 283 10.21 -1.60 5.29
N ARG A 284 10.71 -0.98 6.37
CA ARG A 284 11.59 0.19 6.29
C ARG A 284 12.80 -0.08 5.39
N VAL A 285 13.55 -1.14 5.69
CA VAL A 285 14.75 -1.49 4.94
C VAL A 285 14.42 -1.76 3.48
N ALA A 286 13.35 -2.52 3.22
CA ALA A 286 12.94 -2.88 1.86
C ALA A 286 12.51 -1.65 1.05
N LEU A 287 11.72 -0.74 1.62
CA LEU A 287 11.29 0.49 0.94
C LEU A 287 12.48 1.36 0.60
N VAL A 288 13.36 1.64 1.56
CA VAL A 288 14.54 2.47 1.34
C VAL A 288 15.45 1.87 0.25
N GLU A 289 15.64 0.54 0.27
CA GLU A 289 16.42 -0.16 -0.76
C GLU A 289 15.79 -0.06 -2.15
N LEU A 290 14.49 -0.37 -2.27
CA LEU A 290 13.76 -0.37 -3.54
C LEU A 290 13.69 1.04 -4.16
N ILE A 291 13.40 2.04 -3.34
CA ILE A 291 13.33 3.44 -3.76
C ILE A 291 14.70 3.92 -4.23
N ASN A 292 15.74 3.76 -3.41
CA ASN A 292 17.09 4.22 -3.76
C ASN A 292 17.67 3.51 -5.00
N LYS A 293 17.30 2.23 -5.24
CA LYS A 293 17.67 1.51 -6.46
C LYS A 293 17.04 2.12 -7.71
N ARG A 294 15.84 2.69 -7.60
CA ARG A 294 15.10 3.27 -8.73
C ARG A 294 15.43 4.74 -8.97
N LEU A 295 15.89 5.45 -7.93
CA LEU A 295 16.18 6.87 -8.02
C LEU A 295 17.66 7.18 -8.37
N LYS A 296 18.50 6.15 -8.41
CA LYS A 296 19.86 6.22 -8.97
C LYS A 296 19.80 6.18 -10.49
#